data_055dac6497f95c9fb8642f2c13e1ee31
#
_entry.id   055dac6497f95c9fb8642f2c13e1ee31
#
_cell.length_a   1.000
_cell.length_b   1.000
_cell.length_c   1.000
_cell.angle_alpha   90.00
_cell.angle_beta   90.00
_cell.angle_gamma   90.00
#
_symmetry.space_group_name_H-M   'P 1'
#
loop_
_entity.id
_entity.type
_entity.pdbx_description
1 polymer ?
#
loop_
_entity_poly.entity_id
_entity_poly.type
_entity_poly.pdbx_seq_one_letter_code
_entity_poly.pdbx_strand_id
1 'polypeptide(L)'
;MAKTNGNFYKKSLQLAFISILCQTVNLVRDVFLAKSLGASNLNDIYLISQSTISMFVSMVNSPLATAYVPVTTEYFVSKDKRERNKFISKVYGDIFILSLAIMVISYLFINPITQMVAPGYEGSDKIILIKMILLQMPIVSINMLRGINRGNFQILQKYNISEVTNVIPYCVMVLYLIIFNVNSNIYIIGIILTV
;
A
#
# COMPACT_ATOMS: atom_id res chain seq x y z
N MET A 1 -9.01 -25.69 28.99
CA MET A 1 -9.01 -24.24 28.72
C MET A 1 -7.62 -23.56 28.82
N ALA A 2 -6.70 -23.97 29.67
CA ALA A 2 -5.38 -23.32 29.83
C ALA A 2 -4.40 -23.43 28.63
N LYS A 3 -4.45 -24.53 27.85
CA LYS A 3 -3.54 -24.76 26.71
C LYS A 3 -3.85 -23.84 25.49
N THR A 4 -5.07 -23.34 25.35
CA THR A 4 -5.51 -22.48 24.28
C THR A 4 -4.98 -21.05 24.46
N ASN A 5 -4.90 -20.59 25.70
CA ASN A 5 -4.41 -19.23 26.02
C ASN A 5 -2.91 -19.07 25.74
N GLY A 6 -2.06 -20.08 26.05
CA GLY A 6 -0.63 -20.00 25.81
C GLY A 6 -0.26 -19.89 24.31
N ASN A 7 -1.01 -20.59 23.46
CA ASN A 7 -0.80 -20.50 21.99
C ASN A 7 -1.25 -19.15 21.40
N PHE A 8 -2.29 -18.56 21.97
CA PHE A 8 -2.78 -17.25 21.57
C PHE A 8 -1.77 -16.16 21.93
N TYR A 9 -1.29 -16.12 23.16
CA TYR A 9 -0.25 -15.15 23.60
C TYR A 9 1.02 -15.27 22.76
N LYS A 10 1.48 -16.48 22.46
CA LYS A 10 2.68 -16.71 21.66
C LYS A 10 2.51 -16.17 20.22
N LYS A 11 1.36 -16.43 19.59
CA LYS A 11 1.04 -15.89 18.26
C LYS A 11 0.92 -14.36 18.26
N SER A 12 0.30 -13.78 19.28
CA SER A 12 0.18 -12.33 19.42
C SER A 12 1.53 -11.64 19.62
N LEU A 13 2.40 -12.22 20.43
CA LEU A 13 3.77 -11.73 20.62
C LEU A 13 4.60 -11.84 19.33
N GLN A 14 4.49 -12.93 18.60
CA GLN A 14 5.14 -13.08 17.29
C GLN A 14 4.67 -12.02 16.31
N LEU A 15 3.35 -11.77 16.25
CA LEU A 15 2.79 -10.75 15.38
C LEU A 15 3.28 -9.35 15.77
N ALA A 16 3.29 -9.02 17.06
CA ALA A 16 3.80 -7.76 17.56
C ALA A 16 5.29 -7.56 17.21
N PHE A 17 6.10 -8.61 17.39
CA PHE A 17 7.52 -8.57 17.03
C PHE A 17 7.74 -8.33 15.53
N ILE A 18 7.01 -9.07 14.67
CA ILE A 18 7.07 -8.89 13.22
C ILE A 18 6.65 -7.47 12.84
N SER A 19 5.56 -6.95 13.43
CA SER A 19 5.10 -5.58 13.16
C SER A 19 6.13 -4.53 13.56
N ILE A 20 6.83 -4.70 14.68
CA ILE A 20 7.92 -3.80 15.11
C ILE A 20 9.08 -3.86 14.11
N LEU A 21 9.50 -5.05 13.67
CA LEU A 21 10.54 -5.18 12.65
C LEU A 21 10.13 -4.49 11.34
N CYS A 22 8.87 -4.66 10.93
CA CYS A 22 8.32 -4.00 9.75
C CYS A 22 8.38 -2.47 9.86
N GLN A 23 7.99 -1.92 11.02
CA GLN A 23 8.07 -0.48 11.28
C GLN A 23 9.51 0.02 11.31
N THR A 24 10.44 -0.77 11.83
CA THR A 24 11.87 -0.43 11.82
C THR A 24 12.40 -0.33 10.39
N VAL A 25 12.04 -1.26 9.51
CA VAL A 25 12.43 -1.19 8.08
C VAL A 25 11.85 0.06 7.41
N ASN A 26 10.60 0.43 7.70
CA ASN A 26 10.00 1.66 7.20
C ASN A 26 10.77 2.89 7.68
N LEU A 27 11.13 2.94 8.97
CA LEU A 27 11.90 4.05 9.53
C LEU A 27 13.30 4.15 8.89
N VAL A 28 13.97 3.02 8.70
CA VAL A 28 15.26 2.98 8.00
C VAL A 28 15.12 3.53 6.58
N ARG A 29 14.08 3.12 5.84
CA ARG A 29 13.78 3.67 4.51
C ARG A 29 13.64 5.19 4.56
N ASP A 30 12.86 5.72 5.50
CA ASP A 30 12.61 7.17 5.61
C ASP A 30 13.90 7.94 5.93
N VAL A 31 14.76 7.39 6.79
CA VAL A 31 16.08 7.98 7.08
C VAL A 31 16.96 8.00 5.84
N PHE A 32 17.02 6.91 5.05
CA PHE A 32 17.79 6.86 3.82
C PHE A 32 17.24 7.81 2.75
N LEU A 33 15.92 7.95 2.64
CA LEU A 33 15.27 8.93 1.77
C LEU A 33 15.64 10.35 2.17
N ALA A 34 15.50 10.68 3.44
CA ALA A 34 15.86 12.00 3.96
C ALA A 34 17.34 12.31 3.73
N LYS A 35 18.23 11.31 3.86
CA LYS A 35 19.65 11.46 3.56
C LYS A 35 19.91 11.69 2.07
N SER A 36 19.18 11.00 1.18
CA SER A 36 19.38 11.04 -0.26
C SER A 36 18.81 12.31 -0.91
N LEU A 37 17.62 12.72 -0.48
CA LEU A 37 16.91 13.88 -1.03
C LEU A 37 17.16 15.17 -0.24
N GLY A 38 17.61 15.04 1.02
CA GLY A 38 17.83 16.17 1.92
C GLY A 38 16.50 16.89 2.28
N ALA A 39 16.63 18.07 2.84
CA ALA A 39 15.53 19.02 3.04
C ALA A 39 15.31 19.82 1.74
N SER A 40 14.91 19.15 0.67
CA SER A 40 14.70 19.74 -0.64
C SER A 40 13.23 19.76 -1.01
N ASN A 41 12.86 20.68 -1.87
CA ASN A 41 11.52 20.76 -2.48
C ASN A 41 11.12 19.45 -3.19
N LEU A 42 12.09 18.69 -3.70
CA LEU A 42 11.86 17.38 -4.31
C LEU A 42 11.41 16.34 -3.29
N ASN A 43 11.92 16.38 -2.06
CA ASN A 43 11.47 15.51 -0.99
C ASN A 43 10.01 15.80 -0.62
N ASP A 44 9.64 17.08 -0.54
CA ASP A 44 8.28 17.50 -0.24
C ASP A 44 7.30 17.05 -1.34
N ILE A 45 7.67 17.22 -2.61
CA ILE A 45 6.90 16.73 -3.77
C ILE A 45 6.70 15.21 -3.69
N TYR A 46 7.74 14.47 -3.32
CA TYR A 46 7.66 13.03 -3.14
C TYR A 46 6.68 12.65 -2.02
N LEU A 47 6.79 13.27 -0.85
CA LEU A 47 5.91 13.01 0.31
C LEU A 47 4.45 13.35 0.00
N ILE A 48 4.19 14.45 -0.70
CA ILE A 48 2.85 14.84 -1.13
C ILE A 48 2.29 13.82 -2.13
N SER A 49 3.08 13.39 -3.11
CA SER A 49 2.64 12.38 -4.07
C SER A 49 2.29 11.05 -3.38
N GLN A 50 3.12 10.60 -2.44
CA GLN A 50 2.90 9.40 -1.63
C GLN A 50 1.62 9.50 -0.77
N SER A 51 1.41 10.62 -0.10
CA SER A 51 0.22 10.83 0.72
C SER A 51 -1.05 10.86 -0.13
N THR A 52 -0.99 11.44 -1.32
CA THR A 52 -2.09 11.46 -2.29
C THR A 52 -2.48 10.03 -2.72
N ILE A 53 -1.50 9.22 -3.10
CA ILE A 53 -1.73 7.80 -3.45
C ILE A 53 -2.30 7.02 -2.26
N SER A 54 -1.73 7.21 -1.06
CA SER A 54 -2.20 6.54 0.16
C SER A 54 -3.65 6.90 0.50
N MET A 55 -4.06 8.13 0.22
CA MET A 55 -5.44 8.58 0.39
C MET A 55 -6.40 7.79 -0.53
N PHE A 56 -6.10 7.67 -1.82
CA PHE A 56 -6.92 6.87 -2.75
C PHE A 56 -7.00 5.40 -2.34
N VAL A 57 -5.88 4.81 -1.94
CA VAL A 57 -5.83 3.42 -1.48
C VAL A 57 -6.66 3.22 -0.21
N SER A 58 -6.58 4.13 0.75
CA SER A 58 -7.28 4.01 2.03
C SER A 58 -8.79 4.17 1.88
N MET A 59 -9.25 5.02 0.96
CA MET A 59 -10.68 5.21 0.67
C MET A 59 -11.38 3.91 0.25
N VAL A 60 -10.66 2.98 -0.38
CA VAL A 60 -11.22 1.68 -0.80
C VAL A 60 -10.87 0.57 0.19
N ASN A 61 -9.64 0.51 0.66
CA ASN A 61 -9.20 -0.58 1.53
C ASN A 61 -9.87 -0.58 2.89
N SER A 62 -10.22 0.58 3.44
CA SER A 62 -10.86 0.67 4.76
C SER A 62 -12.28 0.09 4.75
N PRO A 63 -13.20 0.52 3.85
CA PRO A 63 -14.52 -0.12 3.74
C PRO A 63 -14.43 -1.59 3.29
N LEU A 64 -13.46 -1.92 2.42
CA LEU A 64 -13.28 -3.29 1.96
C LEU A 64 -12.91 -4.22 3.12
N ALA A 65 -12.00 -3.82 4.00
CA ALA A 65 -11.62 -4.64 5.15
C ALA A 65 -12.81 -4.91 6.10
N THR A 66 -13.65 -3.91 6.34
CA THR A 66 -14.80 -4.02 7.23
C THR A 66 -15.95 -4.85 6.64
N ALA A 67 -16.16 -4.82 5.34
CA ALA A 67 -17.23 -5.56 4.67
C ALA A 67 -16.78 -6.94 4.17
N TYR A 68 -15.59 -7.04 3.60
CA TYR A 68 -15.10 -8.26 2.94
C TYR A 68 -14.81 -9.38 3.92
N VAL A 69 -14.17 -9.09 5.05
CA VAL A 69 -13.76 -10.12 6.02
C VAL A 69 -14.95 -10.86 6.63
N PRO A 70 -16.00 -10.19 7.16
CA PRO A 70 -17.18 -10.89 7.70
C PRO A 70 -17.90 -11.73 6.65
N VAL A 71 -18.19 -11.14 5.48
CA VAL A 71 -18.92 -11.84 4.41
C VAL A 71 -18.12 -13.05 3.91
N THR A 72 -16.83 -12.89 3.68
CA THR A 72 -15.99 -14.02 3.22
C THR A 72 -15.87 -15.09 4.28
N THR A 73 -15.82 -14.72 5.57
CA THR A 73 -15.82 -15.69 6.68
C THR A 73 -17.10 -16.54 6.68
N GLU A 74 -18.25 -15.93 6.42
CA GLU A 74 -19.51 -16.66 6.28
C GLU A 74 -19.45 -17.68 5.14
N TYR A 75 -18.87 -17.31 3.99
CA TYR A 75 -18.66 -18.25 2.87
C TYR A 75 -17.69 -19.40 3.23
N PHE A 76 -16.73 -19.16 4.11
CA PHE A 76 -15.83 -20.22 4.59
C PHE A 76 -16.53 -21.23 5.50
N VAL A 77 -17.55 -20.82 6.24
CA VAL A 77 -18.28 -21.64 7.21
C VAL A 77 -19.49 -22.34 6.57
N SER A 78 -20.27 -21.63 5.73
CA SER A 78 -21.58 -22.07 5.28
C SER A 78 -21.65 -22.56 3.85
N LYS A 79 -20.61 -22.31 3.03
CA LYS A 79 -20.66 -22.57 1.59
C LYS A 79 -19.57 -23.55 1.12
N ASP A 80 -19.87 -24.22 0.00
CA ASP A 80 -18.94 -25.13 -0.66
C ASP A 80 -17.71 -24.36 -1.19
N LYS A 81 -16.58 -25.09 -1.29
CA LYS A 81 -15.31 -24.57 -1.80
C LYS A 81 -15.46 -23.87 -3.17
N ARG A 82 -16.36 -24.39 -4.03
CA ARG A 82 -16.59 -23.84 -5.37
C ARG A 82 -17.30 -22.48 -5.31
N GLU A 83 -18.34 -22.34 -4.50
CA GLU A 83 -19.07 -21.07 -4.31
C GLU A 83 -18.19 -20.01 -3.67
N ARG A 84 -17.43 -20.38 -2.66
CA ARG A 84 -16.46 -19.50 -2.00
C ARG A 84 -15.41 -18.97 -2.99
N ASN A 85 -14.78 -19.84 -3.78
CA ASN A 85 -13.79 -19.42 -4.76
C ASN A 85 -14.40 -18.51 -5.83
N LYS A 86 -15.63 -18.79 -6.27
CA LYS A 86 -16.36 -17.95 -7.22
C LYS A 86 -16.61 -16.56 -6.65
N PHE A 87 -17.03 -16.46 -5.38
CA PHE A 87 -17.22 -15.19 -4.70
C PHE A 87 -15.92 -14.41 -4.60
N ILE A 88 -14.84 -15.04 -4.10
CA ILE A 88 -13.53 -14.41 -3.99
C ILE A 88 -13.05 -13.90 -5.34
N SER A 89 -13.12 -14.71 -6.40
CA SER A 89 -12.70 -14.31 -7.76
C SER A 89 -13.52 -13.13 -8.29
N LYS A 90 -14.82 -13.09 -7.98
CA LYS A 90 -15.68 -11.97 -8.36
C LYS A 90 -15.22 -10.68 -7.67
N VAL A 91 -14.97 -10.72 -6.36
CA VAL A 91 -14.49 -9.55 -5.61
C VAL A 91 -13.16 -9.04 -6.16
N TYR A 92 -12.22 -9.94 -6.53
CA TYR A 92 -10.98 -9.52 -7.19
C TYR A 92 -11.24 -8.79 -8.50
N GLY A 93 -12.16 -9.30 -9.33
CA GLY A 93 -12.56 -8.67 -10.59
C GLY A 93 -13.18 -7.29 -10.37
N ASP A 94 -14.14 -7.19 -9.45
CA ASP A 94 -14.83 -5.94 -9.14
C ASP A 94 -13.87 -4.86 -8.61
N ILE A 95 -12.95 -5.23 -7.71
CA ILE A 95 -11.93 -4.31 -7.17
C ILE A 95 -10.90 -3.92 -8.22
N PHE A 96 -10.53 -4.83 -9.11
CA PHE A 96 -9.64 -4.50 -10.23
C PHE A 96 -10.29 -3.48 -11.18
N ILE A 97 -11.55 -3.69 -11.55
CA ILE A 97 -12.30 -2.73 -12.38
C ILE A 97 -12.43 -1.38 -11.68
N LEU A 98 -12.76 -1.38 -10.37
CA LEU A 98 -12.84 -0.16 -9.57
C LEU A 98 -11.50 0.58 -9.53
N SER A 99 -10.39 -0.13 -9.37
CA SER A 99 -9.05 0.47 -9.34
C SER A 99 -8.68 1.10 -10.68
N LEU A 100 -9.03 0.47 -11.80
CA LEU A 100 -8.85 1.04 -13.14
C LEU A 100 -9.71 2.29 -13.32
N ALA A 101 -10.96 2.27 -12.86
CA ALA A 101 -11.85 3.44 -12.92
C ALA A 101 -11.26 4.62 -12.12
N ILE A 102 -10.78 4.39 -10.90
CA ILE A 102 -10.10 5.41 -10.09
C ILE A 102 -8.86 5.94 -10.81
N MET A 103 -8.07 5.07 -11.42
CA MET A 103 -6.88 5.47 -12.18
C MET A 103 -7.26 6.39 -13.34
N VAL A 104 -8.24 6.00 -14.16
CA VAL A 104 -8.72 6.81 -15.29
C VAL A 104 -9.28 8.16 -14.82
N ILE A 105 -10.12 8.17 -13.80
CA ILE A 105 -10.65 9.41 -13.22
C ILE A 105 -9.52 10.30 -12.71
N SER A 106 -8.52 9.74 -12.04
CA SER A 106 -7.38 10.50 -11.54
C SER A 106 -6.53 11.08 -12.68
N TYR A 107 -6.36 10.38 -13.80
CA TYR A 107 -5.70 10.93 -14.98
C TYR A 107 -6.47 12.10 -15.59
N LEU A 108 -7.80 11.99 -15.68
CA LEU A 108 -8.66 13.07 -16.23
C LEU A 108 -8.72 14.30 -15.34
N PHE A 109 -8.73 14.10 -14.02
CA PHE A 109 -8.88 15.16 -13.03
C PHE A 109 -7.58 15.47 -12.27
N ILE A 110 -6.41 15.19 -12.85
CA ILE A 110 -5.13 15.37 -12.18
C ILE A 110 -4.88 16.83 -11.75
N ASN A 111 -5.26 17.81 -12.58
CA ASN A 111 -5.08 19.24 -12.27
C ASN A 111 -5.88 19.68 -11.04
N PRO A 112 -7.21 19.45 -10.96
CA PRO A 112 -7.96 19.76 -9.74
C PRO A 112 -7.50 18.96 -8.54
N ILE A 113 -7.12 17.68 -8.67
CA ILE A 113 -6.57 16.88 -7.56
C ILE A 113 -5.30 17.53 -7.03
N THR A 114 -4.36 17.88 -7.91
CA THR A 114 -3.10 18.52 -7.51
C THR A 114 -3.35 19.86 -6.83
N GLN A 115 -4.30 20.63 -7.32
CA GLN A 115 -4.64 21.93 -6.73
C GLN A 115 -5.28 21.80 -5.34
N MET A 116 -6.06 20.75 -5.11
CA MET A 116 -6.63 20.45 -3.77
C MET A 116 -5.60 19.97 -2.77
N VAL A 117 -4.66 19.13 -3.21
CA VAL A 117 -3.66 18.49 -2.33
C VAL A 117 -2.46 19.42 -2.07
N ALA A 118 -2.09 20.22 -3.05
CA ALA A 118 -0.91 21.10 -2.98
C ALA A 118 -1.19 22.46 -3.64
N PRO A 119 -2.05 23.32 -3.05
CA PRO A 119 -2.44 24.60 -3.64
C PRO A 119 -1.29 25.60 -3.79
N GLY A 120 -0.20 25.44 -3.04
CA GLY A 120 0.96 26.32 -3.09
C GLY A 120 2.02 25.96 -4.14
N TYR A 121 1.82 24.87 -4.91
CA TYR A 121 2.78 24.48 -5.93
C TYR A 121 2.43 25.06 -7.29
N GLU A 122 3.39 25.82 -7.86
CA GLU A 122 3.24 26.49 -9.16
C GLU A 122 4.43 26.17 -10.08
N GLY A 123 4.29 26.50 -11.37
CA GLY A 123 5.36 26.40 -12.36
C GLY A 123 5.93 24.98 -12.51
N SER A 124 7.25 24.86 -12.42
CA SER A 124 7.99 23.57 -12.59
C SER A 124 7.65 22.53 -11.53
N ASP A 125 7.47 22.98 -10.29
CA ASP A 125 7.23 22.07 -9.16
C ASP A 125 5.88 21.39 -9.26
N LYS A 126 4.85 22.11 -9.71
CA LYS A 126 3.53 21.53 -10.01
C LYS A 126 3.62 20.46 -11.11
N ILE A 127 4.42 20.71 -12.15
CA ILE A 127 4.60 19.75 -13.26
C ILE A 127 5.29 18.47 -12.74
N ILE A 128 6.30 18.62 -11.89
CA ILE A 128 7.01 17.47 -11.29
C ILE A 128 6.04 16.68 -10.39
N LEU A 129 5.26 17.37 -9.56
CA LEU A 129 4.26 16.73 -8.68
C LEU A 129 3.21 15.96 -9.48
N ILE A 130 2.66 16.54 -10.55
CA ILE A 130 1.71 15.86 -11.44
C ILE A 130 2.34 14.61 -12.02
N LYS A 131 3.55 14.69 -12.56
CA LYS A 131 4.26 13.54 -13.13
C LYS A 131 4.50 12.44 -12.09
N MET A 132 4.86 12.82 -10.86
CA MET A 132 5.06 11.87 -9.77
C MET A 132 3.76 11.16 -9.37
N ILE A 133 2.66 11.87 -9.24
CA ILE A 133 1.35 11.28 -8.94
C ILE A 133 0.94 10.32 -10.06
N LEU A 134 1.02 10.74 -11.33
CA LEU A 134 0.64 9.91 -12.49
C LEU A 134 1.49 8.64 -12.59
N LEU A 135 2.80 8.75 -12.34
CA LEU A 135 3.73 7.63 -12.36
C LEU A 135 3.39 6.58 -11.27
N GLN A 136 2.91 7.05 -10.13
CA GLN A 136 2.58 6.19 -8.98
C GLN A 136 1.13 5.66 -9.04
N MET A 137 0.26 6.12 -9.94
CA MET A 137 -1.13 5.66 -10.04
C MET A 137 -1.30 4.13 -10.18
N PRO A 138 -0.47 3.39 -10.94
CA PRO A 138 -0.58 1.93 -10.99
C PRO A 138 -0.46 1.23 -9.63
N ILE A 139 0.24 1.85 -8.66
CA ILE A 139 0.35 1.34 -7.28
C ILE A 139 -1.03 1.21 -6.63
N VAL A 140 -1.95 2.13 -6.95
CA VAL A 140 -3.31 2.12 -6.38
C VAL A 140 -3.97 0.77 -6.65
N SER A 141 -3.90 0.27 -7.90
CA SER A 141 -4.46 -1.03 -8.27
C SER A 141 -3.80 -2.19 -7.52
N ILE A 142 -2.48 -2.18 -7.43
CA ILE A 142 -1.72 -3.21 -6.70
C ILE A 142 -2.08 -3.23 -5.22
N ASN A 143 -2.13 -2.06 -4.58
CA ASN A 143 -2.43 -1.95 -3.15
C ASN A 143 -3.90 -2.29 -2.82
N MET A 144 -4.84 -2.01 -3.71
CA MET A 144 -6.23 -2.44 -3.55
C MET A 144 -6.36 -3.97 -3.59
N LEU A 145 -5.67 -4.64 -4.52
CA LEU A 145 -5.63 -6.10 -4.59
C LEU A 145 -4.91 -6.70 -3.37
N ARG A 146 -3.85 -6.05 -2.87
CA ARG A 146 -3.20 -6.42 -1.60
C ARG A 146 -4.17 -6.35 -0.42
N GLY A 147 -5.09 -5.38 -0.40
CA GLY A 147 -6.14 -5.28 0.63
C GLY A 147 -7.00 -6.55 0.72
N ILE A 148 -7.42 -7.10 -0.42
CA ILE A 148 -8.16 -8.38 -0.47
C ILE A 148 -7.30 -9.54 0.04
N ASN A 149 -6.04 -9.62 -0.40
CA ASN A 149 -5.10 -10.64 0.08
C ASN A 149 -4.93 -10.59 1.59
N ARG A 150 -4.79 -9.38 2.15
CA ARG A 150 -4.71 -9.17 3.60
C ARG A 150 -5.97 -9.69 4.31
N GLY A 151 -7.16 -9.42 3.78
CA GLY A 151 -8.42 -9.98 4.29
C GLY A 151 -8.43 -11.51 4.26
N ASN A 152 -8.00 -12.13 3.17
CA ASN A 152 -7.90 -13.59 3.05
C ASN A 152 -6.93 -14.19 4.07
N PHE A 153 -5.76 -13.58 4.29
CA PHE A 153 -4.82 -14.04 5.31
C PHE A 153 -5.37 -13.88 6.73
N GLN A 154 -6.16 -12.85 7.00
CA GLN A 154 -6.84 -12.67 8.28
C GLN A 154 -7.84 -13.81 8.54
N ILE A 155 -8.68 -14.14 7.56
CA ILE A 155 -9.65 -15.23 7.65
C ILE A 155 -8.95 -16.57 7.89
N LEU A 156 -7.82 -16.81 7.23
CA LEU A 156 -7.00 -18.02 7.38
C LEU A 156 -6.12 -17.99 8.64
N GLN A 157 -6.18 -16.93 9.46
CA GLN A 157 -5.34 -16.72 10.65
C GLN A 157 -3.83 -16.74 10.35
N LYS A 158 -3.44 -16.40 9.13
CA LYS A 158 -2.04 -16.34 8.66
C LYS A 158 -1.52 -14.90 8.67
N TYR A 159 -1.69 -14.19 9.76
CA TYR A 159 -1.32 -12.77 9.91
C TYR A 159 0.16 -12.50 9.60
N ASN A 160 1.06 -13.40 10.00
CA ASN A 160 2.50 -13.23 9.79
C ASN A 160 2.87 -13.12 8.31
N ILE A 161 2.22 -13.90 7.44
CA ILE A 161 2.47 -13.85 6.00
C ILE A 161 2.07 -12.49 5.43
N SER A 162 0.92 -11.97 5.86
CA SER A 162 0.44 -10.66 5.45
C SER A 162 1.43 -9.54 5.80
N GLU A 163 1.95 -9.54 7.04
CA GLU A 163 2.88 -8.50 7.49
C GLU A 163 4.23 -8.59 6.75
N VAL A 164 4.78 -9.80 6.60
CA VAL A 164 6.05 -9.99 5.86
C VAL A 164 5.93 -9.55 4.40
N THR A 165 4.82 -9.86 3.73
CA THR A 165 4.58 -9.44 2.34
C THR A 165 4.55 -7.92 2.19
N ASN A 166 4.06 -7.19 3.19
CA ASN A 166 4.03 -5.73 3.17
C ASN A 166 5.43 -5.08 3.28
N VAL A 167 6.41 -5.78 3.84
CA VAL A 167 7.76 -5.24 4.07
C VAL A 167 8.66 -5.41 2.86
N ILE A 168 8.40 -6.40 2.00
CA ILE A 168 9.25 -6.71 0.84
C ILE A 168 9.55 -5.47 -0.02
N PRO A 169 8.58 -4.64 -0.43
CA PRO A 169 8.85 -3.44 -1.23
C PRO A 169 9.79 -2.46 -0.51
N TYR A 170 9.64 -2.30 0.79
CA TYR A 170 10.48 -1.39 1.57
C TYR A 170 11.92 -1.90 1.69
N CYS A 171 12.11 -3.22 1.82
CA CYS A 171 13.44 -3.83 1.80
C CYS A 171 14.12 -3.63 0.44
N VAL A 172 13.38 -3.84 -0.66
CA VAL A 172 13.90 -3.61 -2.02
C VAL A 172 14.32 -2.15 -2.20
N MET A 173 13.50 -1.22 -1.71
CA MET A 173 13.82 0.20 -1.77
C MET A 173 15.07 0.55 -0.96
N VAL A 174 15.20 0.06 0.28
CA VAL A 174 16.39 0.30 1.10
C VAL A 174 17.65 -0.23 0.41
N LEU A 175 17.58 -1.45 -0.14
CA LEU A 175 18.68 -2.03 -0.91
C LEU A 175 19.05 -1.16 -2.12
N TYR A 176 18.06 -0.67 -2.86
CA TYR A 176 18.29 0.23 -3.97
C TYR A 176 18.98 1.53 -3.53
N LEU A 177 18.50 2.16 -2.45
CA LEU A 177 19.09 3.40 -1.93
C LEU A 177 20.53 3.22 -1.44
N ILE A 178 20.89 2.03 -0.96
CA ILE A 178 22.26 1.70 -0.53
C ILE A 178 23.18 1.48 -1.73
N ILE A 179 22.70 0.76 -2.76
CA ILE A 179 23.53 0.36 -3.92
C ILE A 179 23.71 1.53 -4.90
N PHE A 180 22.64 2.23 -5.18
CA PHE A 180 22.63 3.35 -6.12
C PHE A 180 22.62 4.65 -5.33
N ASN A 181 23.79 5.25 -5.14
CA ASN A 181 23.94 6.56 -4.49
C ASN A 181 23.06 7.59 -5.23
N VAL A 182 21.85 7.85 -4.69
CA VAL A 182 20.75 8.51 -5.40
C VAL A 182 21.02 10.00 -5.55
N ASN A 183 21.84 10.36 -6.52
CA ASN A 183 21.99 11.76 -6.96
C ASN A 183 21.18 12.08 -8.23
N SER A 184 20.39 11.14 -8.80
CA SER A 184 20.09 11.35 -10.19
C SER A 184 18.63 11.31 -10.63
N ASN A 185 17.66 10.67 -9.99
CA ASN A 185 16.29 10.75 -10.52
C ASN A 185 15.20 10.39 -9.51
N ILE A 186 14.48 11.39 -9.02
CA ILE A 186 13.31 11.22 -8.14
C ILE A 186 12.23 10.29 -8.74
N TYR A 187 12.12 10.24 -10.08
CA TYR A 187 11.17 9.36 -10.77
C TYR A 187 11.49 7.88 -10.57
N ILE A 188 12.78 7.52 -10.48
CA ILE A 188 13.19 6.13 -10.21
C ILE A 188 12.77 5.71 -8.80
N ILE A 189 12.90 6.60 -7.82
CA ILE A 189 12.42 6.38 -6.46
C ILE A 189 10.89 6.16 -6.47
N GLY A 190 10.17 6.98 -7.23
CA GLY A 190 8.74 6.82 -7.44
C GLY A 190 8.37 5.44 -8.00
N ILE A 191 9.08 4.96 -9.02
CA ILE A 191 8.84 3.66 -9.66
C ILE A 191 9.17 2.49 -8.71
N ILE A 192 10.28 2.53 -7.98
CA ILE A 192 10.67 1.44 -7.08
C ILE A 192 9.66 1.24 -5.95
N LEU A 193 9.01 2.30 -5.51
CA LEU A 193 7.91 2.19 -4.56
C LEU A 193 6.64 1.56 -5.16
N THR A 194 6.57 1.45 -6.51
CA THR A 194 5.45 0.80 -7.18
C THR A 194 5.53 -0.73 -7.15
N VAL A 195 6.70 -1.28 -6.86
CA VAL A 195 6.96 -2.73 -6.78
C VAL A 195 6.77 -3.26 -5.38
#